data_76f1ebdd9a50a20c318f5ec66e7b212e
#
_entry.id   76f1ebdd9a50a20c318f5ec66e7b212e
#
_cell.length_a   1.000
_cell.length_b   1.000
_cell.length_c   1.000
_cell.angle_alpha   90.00
_cell.angle_beta   90.00
_cell.angle_gamma   90.00
#
_symmetry.space_group_name_H-M   'P 1'
#
loop_
_entity.id
_entity.type
_entity.pdbx_description
1 polymer ?
#
loop_
_entity_poly.entity_id
_entity_poly.type
_entity_poly.pdbx_seq_one_letter_code
_entity_poly.pdbx_strand_id
1 'polypeptide(L)'
;TNDEEKGRQAAQFLAEQMLSRQMQRLVMLVDKNTAAGAQQCVRALITALHGDYPRIQVLEQLEINDHYSVDDFEKLYRRYPEMQGLFIQNAGAAARISGWLHANRRDDVVVVTSQINSSVAQRMLQVTSGRMGIVSSRPIEMGHLMVYSAACALLGKPTPKYVSVDPITLNQRNVEELWPLLTQSRLK
;
A
#
# COMPACT_ATOMS: atom_id res chain seq x y z
N THR A 1 -9.26 5.98 -10.21
CA THR A 1 -9.09 5.28 -8.92
C THR A 1 -9.76 6.06 -7.81
N ASN A 2 -10.27 5.36 -6.81
CA ASN A 2 -10.72 5.94 -5.56
C ASN A 2 -9.52 6.02 -4.61
N ASP A 3 -8.65 7.02 -4.81
CA ASP A 3 -7.41 7.14 -4.05
C ASP A 3 -7.65 7.51 -2.58
N GLU A 4 -8.77 8.16 -2.29
CA GLU A 4 -9.19 8.44 -0.91
C GLU A 4 -9.57 7.14 -0.18
N GLU A 5 -10.37 6.27 -0.81
CA GLU A 5 -10.72 4.97 -0.25
C GLU A 5 -9.49 4.08 -0.07
N LYS A 6 -8.53 4.18 -0.99
CA LYS A 6 -7.24 3.49 -0.88
C LYS A 6 -6.47 3.88 0.38
N GLY A 7 -6.47 5.17 0.71
CA GLY A 7 -5.88 5.67 1.96
C GLY A 7 -6.61 5.15 3.20
N ARG A 8 -7.96 5.16 3.19
CA ARG A 8 -8.76 4.62 4.29
C ARG A 8 -8.53 3.14 4.51
N GLN A 9 -8.50 2.33 3.45
CA GLN A 9 -8.21 0.89 3.56
C GLN A 9 -6.80 0.61 4.07
N ALA A 10 -5.81 1.43 3.70
CA ALA A 10 -4.47 1.31 4.23
C ALA A 10 -4.42 1.62 5.75
N ALA A 11 -5.14 2.65 6.20
CA ALA A 11 -5.29 2.97 7.62
C ALA A 11 -5.98 1.83 8.39
N GLN A 12 -7.06 1.31 7.85
CA GLN A 12 -7.80 0.20 8.45
C GLN A 12 -6.91 -1.04 8.60
N PHE A 13 -6.22 -1.46 7.54
CA PHE A 13 -5.34 -2.63 7.63
C PHE A 13 -4.21 -2.43 8.66
N LEU A 14 -3.55 -1.26 8.66
CA LEU A 14 -2.54 -0.92 9.67
C LEU A 14 -3.13 -1.01 11.08
N ALA A 15 -4.29 -0.41 11.30
CA ALA A 15 -4.93 -0.39 12.60
C ALA A 15 -5.32 -1.80 13.08
N GLU A 16 -5.95 -2.60 12.23
CA GLU A 16 -6.32 -3.99 12.56
C GLU A 16 -5.11 -4.83 12.95
N GLN A 17 -4.01 -4.71 12.19
CA GLN A 17 -2.81 -5.49 12.44
C GLN A 17 -2.00 -4.97 13.64
N MET A 18 -1.95 -3.66 13.84
CA MET A 18 -1.18 -3.06 14.92
C MET A 18 -1.92 -3.12 16.26
N LEU A 19 -3.17 -2.66 16.32
CA LEU A 19 -3.90 -2.54 17.59
C LEU A 19 -4.26 -3.89 18.20
N SER A 20 -4.52 -4.93 17.39
CA SER A 20 -4.71 -6.29 17.89
C SER A 20 -3.51 -6.85 18.65
N ARG A 21 -2.33 -6.24 18.48
CA ARG A 21 -1.05 -6.61 19.12
C ARG A 21 -0.53 -5.53 20.06
N GLN A 22 -1.35 -4.55 20.40
CA GLN A 22 -0.97 -3.40 21.26
C GLN A 22 0.18 -2.55 20.67
N MET A 23 0.34 -2.57 19.34
CA MET A 23 1.31 -1.76 18.61
C MET A 23 0.72 -0.40 18.28
N GLN A 24 1.52 0.67 18.37
CA GLN A 24 1.02 2.04 18.19
C GLN A 24 1.96 2.95 17.39
N ARG A 25 3.19 2.54 17.10
CA ARG A 25 4.25 3.40 16.55
C ARG A 25 4.46 3.14 15.06
N LEU A 26 4.05 4.09 14.24
CA LEU A 26 4.06 4.04 12.77
C LEU A 26 5.10 5.01 12.21
N VAL A 27 5.84 4.56 11.20
CA VAL A 27 6.65 5.43 10.33
C VAL A 27 6.08 5.37 8.92
N MET A 28 6.08 6.50 8.22
CA MET A 28 5.55 6.62 6.86
C MET A 28 6.67 7.04 5.90
N LEU A 29 6.83 6.26 4.82
CA LEU A 29 7.72 6.56 3.70
C LEU A 29 6.87 6.93 2.48
N VAL A 30 6.89 8.19 2.10
CA VAL A 30 6.02 8.77 1.09
C VAL A 30 6.85 9.25 -0.10
N ASP A 31 6.44 8.93 -1.31
CA ASP A 31 7.18 9.36 -2.50
C ASP A 31 7.11 10.89 -2.67
N LYS A 32 8.27 11.51 -2.86
CA LYS A 32 8.40 12.97 -3.03
C LYS A 32 7.72 13.49 -4.30
N ASN A 33 7.80 12.73 -5.39
CA ASN A 33 7.29 13.12 -6.70
C ASN A 33 6.05 12.31 -7.07
N THR A 34 4.95 12.49 -6.35
CA THR A 34 3.74 11.71 -6.59
C THR A 34 2.67 12.49 -7.35
N ALA A 35 1.91 11.77 -8.18
CA ALA A 35 0.69 12.28 -8.79
C ALA A 35 -0.34 12.70 -7.71
N ALA A 36 -1.22 13.62 -8.07
CA ALA A 36 -2.24 14.16 -7.16
C ALA A 36 -3.08 13.07 -6.44
N GLY A 37 -3.42 11.98 -7.13
CA GLY A 37 -4.13 10.85 -6.54
C GLY A 37 -3.34 10.14 -5.44
N ALA A 38 -2.02 9.94 -5.64
CA ALA A 38 -1.17 9.33 -4.64
C ALA A 38 -1.01 10.22 -3.39
N GLN A 39 -0.99 11.54 -3.55
CA GLN A 39 -1.04 12.48 -2.43
C GLN A 39 -2.40 12.42 -1.70
N GLN A 40 -3.50 12.27 -2.45
CA GLN A 40 -4.83 12.11 -1.86
C GLN A 40 -4.93 10.83 -1.02
N CYS A 41 -4.34 9.73 -1.47
CA CYS A 41 -4.24 8.49 -0.70
C CYS A 41 -3.51 8.71 0.64
N VAL A 42 -2.37 9.38 0.64
CA VAL A 42 -1.61 9.68 1.88
C VAL A 42 -2.41 10.59 2.81
N ARG A 43 -3.04 11.64 2.29
CA ARG A 43 -3.91 12.52 3.10
C ARG A 43 -5.07 11.75 3.74
N ALA A 44 -5.74 10.90 2.98
CA ALA A 44 -6.85 10.08 3.48
C ALA A 44 -6.39 9.08 4.55
N LEU A 45 -5.21 8.46 4.35
CA LEU A 45 -4.58 7.60 5.36
C LEU A 45 -4.37 8.36 6.68
N ILE A 46 -3.74 9.54 6.63
CA ILE A 46 -3.44 10.35 7.81
C ILE A 46 -4.75 10.79 8.50
N THR A 47 -5.73 11.24 7.71
CA THR A 47 -7.04 11.65 8.24
C THR A 47 -7.74 10.49 8.96
N ALA A 48 -7.75 9.30 8.38
CA ALA A 48 -8.35 8.12 8.99
C ALA A 48 -7.58 7.68 10.26
N LEU A 49 -6.23 7.73 10.24
CA LEU A 49 -5.44 7.42 11.44
C LEU A 49 -5.75 8.37 12.59
N HIS A 50 -5.85 9.67 12.33
CA HIS A 50 -6.15 10.66 13.37
C HIS A 50 -7.59 10.59 13.88
N GLY A 51 -8.57 10.37 12.97
CA GLY A 51 -9.99 10.35 13.31
C GLY A 51 -10.45 9.03 13.92
N ASP A 52 -10.14 7.92 13.23
CA ASP A 52 -10.70 6.61 13.56
C ASP A 52 -9.76 5.77 14.44
N TYR A 53 -8.44 6.02 14.39
CA TYR A 53 -7.41 5.22 15.08
C TYR A 53 -6.42 6.07 15.89
N PRO A 54 -6.88 6.95 16.81
CA PRO A 54 -6.04 7.96 17.47
C PRO A 54 -4.94 7.37 18.38
N ARG A 55 -4.98 6.06 18.65
CA ARG A 55 -3.91 5.37 19.39
C ARG A 55 -2.67 5.08 18.54
N ILE A 56 -2.78 5.16 17.22
CA ILE A 56 -1.62 4.98 16.33
C ILE A 56 -0.91 6.33 16.19
N GLN A 57 0.33 6.36 16.64
CA GLN A 57 1.20 7.54 16.61
C GLN A 57 2.11 7.48 15.39
N VAL A 58 2.03 8.45 14.52
CA VAL A 58 2.97 8.63 13.41
C VAL A 58 4.23 9.29 13.97
N LEU A 59 5.32 8.52 14.09
CA LEU A 59 6.60 8.98 14.60
C LEU A 59 7.33 9.90 13.61
N GLU A 60 7.28 9.53 12.32
CA GLU A 60 7.93 10.25 11.24
C GLU A 60 7.17 10.04 9.94
N GLN A 61 7.09 11.09 9.12
CA GLN A 61 6.72 11.03 7.73
C GLN A 61 7.90 11.51 6.90
N LEU A 62 8.60 10.57 6.27
CA LEU A 62 9.77 10.86 5.45
C LEU A 62 9.42 10.83 3.97
N GLU A 63 9.78 11.89 3.25
CA GLU A 63 9.72 11.89 1.79
C GLU A 63 10.90 11.10 1.22
N ILE A 64 10.60 10.12 0.39
CA ILE A 64 11.58 9.27 -0.29
C ILE A 64 11.51 9.45 -1.80
N ASN A 65 12.52 8.95 -2.51
CA ASN A 65 12.55 8.85 -3.96
C ASN A 65 12.80 7.38 -4.38
N ASP A 66 12.83 7.12 -5.68
CA ASP A 66 13.06 5.78 -6.23
C ASP A 66 14.42 5.16 -5.87
N HIS A 67 15.38 5.99 -5.46
CA HIS A 67 16.73 5.57 -5.05
C HIS A 67 16.85 5.31 -3.55
N TYR A 68 15.76 5.46 -2.77
CA TYR A 68 15.76 5.19 -1.34
C TYR A 68 16.25 3.76 -1.09
N SER A 69 17.39 3.64 -0.44
CA SER A 69 18.12 2.38 -0.28
C SER A 69 17.78 1.68 1.04
N VAL A 70 18.26 0.44 1.17
CA VAL A 70 18.24 -0.30 2.45
C VAL A 70 19.12 0.40 3.48
N ASP A 71 20.27 0.95 3.10
CA ASP A 71 21.17 1.68 4.02
C ASP A 71 20.51 2.94 4.57
N ASP A 72 19.68 3.65 3.77
CA ASP A 72 18.92 4.80 4.25
C ASP A 72 17.83 4.35 5.23
N PHE A 73 17.20 3.21 4.96
CA PHE A 73 16.24 2.62 5.89
C PHE A 73 16.91 2.17 7.19
N GLU A 74 18.12 1.60 7.17
CA GLU A 74 18.86 1.27 8.38
C GLU A 74 19.14 2.47 9.27
N LYS A 75 19.50 3.62 8.67
CA LYS A 75 19.69 4.88 9.41
C LYS A 75 18.38 5.32 10.06
N LEU A 76 17.26 5.24 9.33
CA LEU A 76 15.94 5.55 9.86
C LEU A 76 15.56 4.59 10.99
N TYR A 77 15.78 3.29 10.79
CA TYR A 77 15.49 2.27 11.78
C TYR A 77 16.29 2.46 13.08
N ARG A 78 17.56 2.87 12.99
CA ARG A 78 18.38 3.22 14.17
C ARG A 78 17.85 4.44 14.91
N ARG A 79 17.18 5.37 14.22
CA ARG A 79 16.53 6.53 14.83
C ARG A 79 15.22 6.17 15.53
N TYR A 80 14.48 5.23 14.97
CA TYR A 80 13.19 4.77 15.48
C TYR A 80 13.16 3.25 15.67
N PRO A 81 14.01 2.70 16.57
CA PRO A 81 14.12 1.25 16.78
C PRO A 81 12.83 0.65 17.34
N GLU A 82 11.98 1.49 17.91
CA GLU A 82 10.67 1.16 18.45
C GLU A 82 9.54 1.16 17.41
N MET A 83 9.81 1.41 16.12
CA MET A 83 8.78 1.36 15.11
C MET A 83 8.16 -0.04 15.02
N GLN A 84 6.85 -0.08 14.89
CA GLN A 84 6.04 -1.30 14.89
C GLN A 84 5.21 -1.43 13.61
N GLY A 85 5.03 -0.33 12.90
CA GLY A 85 4.35 -0.26 11.62
C GLY A 85 5.10 0.61 10.62
N LEU A 86 4.98 0.27 9.35
CA LEU A 86 5.52 0.99 8.21
C LEU A 86 4.45 1.13 7.13
N PHE A 87 4.15 2.36 6.75
CA PHE A 87 3.50 2.63 5.48
C PHE A 87 4.58 3.03 4.47
N ILE A 88 4.63 2.33 3.34
CA ILE A 88 5.62 2.59 2.28
C ILE A 88 4.87 2.77 0.98
N GLN A 89 4.84 3.99 0.45
CA GLN A 89 4.07 4.29 -0.76
C GLN A 89 4.64 3.56 -1.98
N ASN A 90 5.96 3.48 -2.12
CA ASN A 90 6.66 2.88 -3.26
C ASN A 90 6.78 1.36 -3.11
N ALA A 91 6.26 0.59 -4.08
CA ALA A 91 6.30 -0.88 -4.06
C ALA A 91 7.72 -1.46 -4.11
N GLY A 92 8.64 -0.81 -4.84
CA GLY A 92 10.04 -1.24 -4.91
C GLY A 92 10.75 -1.09 -3.57
N ALA A 93 10.56 0.06 -2.91
CA ALA A 93 11.08 0.30 -1.56
C ALA A 93 10.43 -0.68 -0.55
N ALA A 94 9.12 -0.91 -0.65
CA ALA A 94 8.41 -1.86 0.23
C ALA A 94 8.99 -3.28 0.11
N ALA A 95 9.27 -3.76 -1.10
CA ALA A 95 9.87 -5.07 -1.30
C ALA A 95 11.29 -5.18 -0.70
N ARG A 96 12.14 -4.16 -0.92
CA ARG A 96 13.51 -4.14 -0.37
C ARG A 96 13.52 -4.07 1.16
N ILE A 97 12.72 -3.16 1.73
CA ILE A 97 12.64 -2.96 3.19
C ILE A 97 12.04 -4.19 3.88
N SER A 98 10.97 -4.76 3.34
CA SER A 98 10.41 -6.02 3.88
C SER A 98 11.43 -7.17 3.81
N GLY A 99 12.28 -7.20 2.76
CA GLY A 99 13.39 -8.14 2.66
C GLY A 99 14.41 -7.96 3.78
N TRP A 100 14.79 -6.72 4.04
CA TRP A 100 15.71 -6.40 5.14
C TRP A 100 15.13 -6.72 6.51
N LEU A 101 13.85 -6.37 6.75
CA LEU A 101 13.17 -6.71 8.00
C LEU A 101 13.18 -8.22 8.24
N HIS A 102 12.86 -9.01 7.22
CA HIS A 102 12.90 -10.48 7.32
C HIS A 102 14.31 -11.00 7.62
N ALA A 103 15.33 -10.54 6.92
CA ALA A 103 16.72 -10.94 7.13
C ALA A 103 17.21 -10.59 8.55
N ASN A 104 16.69 -9.52 9.14
CA ASN A 104 17.00 -9.08 10.49
C ASN A 104 16.02 -9.60 11.58
N ARG A 105 15.18 -10.59 11.25
CA ARG A 105 14.19 -11.21 12.14
C ARG A 105 13.19 -10.20 12.73
N ARG A 106 12.83 -9.18 11.95
CA ARG A 106 11.85 -8.14 12.29
C ARG A 106 10.53 -8.34 11.55
N ASP A 107 10.12 -9.59 11.37
CA ASP A 107 8.80 -9.94 10.82
C ASP A 107 7.64 -9.51 11.75
N ASP A 108 7.96 -8.97 12.93
CA ASP A 108 7.01 -8.36 13.86
C ASP A 108 6.50 -7.00 13.38
N VAL A 109 7.22 -6.29 12.50
CA VAL A 109 6.80 -4.99 11.96
C VAL A 109 5.69 -5.17 10.92
N VAL A 110 4.59 -4.43 11.09
CA VAL A 110 3.49 -4.38 10.11
C VAL A 110 3.90 -3.50 8.93
N VAL A 111 3.82 -4.02 7.71
CA VAL A 111 4.18 -3.27 6.50
C VAL A 111 2.96 -3.13 5.59
N VAL A 112 2.63 -1.91 5.20
CA VAL A 112 1.57 -1.63 4.22
C VAL A 112 2.11 -0.77 3.09
N THR A 113 1.77 -1.13 1.85
CA THR A 113 2.07 -0.31 0.68
C THR A 113 0.83 -0.01 -0.13
N SER A 114 0.80 1.15 -0.78
CA SER A 114 -0.29 1.58 -1.65
C SER A 114 0.00 1.37 -3.14
N GLN A 115 1.12 0.75 -3.46
CA GLN A 115 1.50 0.37 -4.83
C GLN A 115 1.80 -1.12 -4.91
N ILE A 116 1.65 -1.69 -6.11
CA ILE A 116 1.85 -3.11 -6.34
C ILE A 116 2.84 -3.36 -7.49
N ASN A 117 3.74 -4.32 -7.29
CA ASN A 117 4.53 -4.95 -8.34
C ASN A 117 4.80 -6.43 -7.97
N SER A 118 5.38 -7.19 -8.88
CA SER A 118 5.66 -8.62 -8.65
C SER A 118 6.59 -8.86 -7.46
N SER A 119 7.58 -7.99 -7.26
CA SER A 119 8.55 -8.13 -6.16
C SER A 119 7.89 -8.00 -4.79
N VAL A 120 7.00 -7.00 -4.61
CA VAL A 120 6.30 -6.82 -3.34
C VAL A 120 5.28 -7.94 -3.08
N ALA A 121 4.61 -8.43 -4.13
CA ALA A 121 3.68 -9.55 -3.99
C ALA A 121 4.40 -10.86 -3.65
N GLN A 122 5.53 -11.16 -4.30
CA GLN A 122 6.37 -12.32 -3.96
C GLN A 122 6.90 -12.22 -2.52
N ARG A 123 7.31 -11.02 -2.08
CA ARG A 123 7.75 -10.81 -0.70
C ARG A 123 6.60 -11.08 0.30
N MET A 124 5.38 -10.68 -0.03
CA MET A 124 4.21 -10.95 0.82
C MET A 124 4.00 -12.46 1.03
N LEU A 125 4.23 -13.29 0.01
CA LEU A 125 4.14 -14.74 0.14
C LEU A 125 5.24 -15.33 1.04
N GLN A 126 6.41 -14.71 1.08
CA GLN A 126 7.55 -15.16 1.90
C GLN A 126 7.44 -14.75 3.37
N VAL A 127 6.71 -13.66 3.67
CA VAL A 127 6.51 -13.17 5.04
C VAL A 127 5.38 -13.95 5.70
N THR A 128 5.72 -14.97 6.47
CA THR A 128 4.75 -15.88 7.10
C THR A 128 3.94 -15.26 8.25
N SER A 129 4.32 -14.07 8.72
CA SER A 129 3.67 -13.40 9.85
C SER A 129 2.28 -12.84 9.54
N GLY A 130 1.87 -12.77 8.27
CA GLY A 130 0.60 -12.14 7.84
C GLY A 130 0.52 -10.62 8.05
N ARG A 131 1.65 -9.97 8.32
CA ARG A 131 1.73 -8.54 8.69
C ARG A 131 2.02 -7.61 7.53
N MET A 132 1.99 -8.12 6.32
CA MET A 132 2.16 -7.32 5.11
C MET A 132 0.84 -7.15 4.38
N GLY A 133 0.51 -5.90 4.04
CA GLY A 133 -0.66 -5.53 3.26
C GLY A 133 -0.29 -4.71 2.03
N ILE A 134 -1.03 -4.92 0.95
CA ILE A 134 -0.95 -4.08 -0.25
C ILE A 134 -2.34 -3.56 -0.54
N VAL A 135 -2.52 -2.25 -0.58
CA VAL A 135 -3.78 -1.64 -1.03
C VAL A 135 -3.59 -1.15 -2.44
N SER A 136 -4.14 -1.87 -3.39
CA SER A 136 -3.92 -1.63 -4.81
C SER A 136 -5.16 -1.12 -5.52
N SER A 137 -4.95 -0.22 -6.47
CA SER A 137 -5.92 0.03 -7.53
C SER A 137 -6.10 -1.23 -8.37
N ARG A 138 -7.20 -1.35 -9.09
CA ARG A 138 -7.50 -2.47 -10.00
C ARG A 138 -7.23 -2.02 -11.46
N PRO A 139 -5.97 -1.98 -11.89
CA PRO A 139 -5.60 -1.32 -13.15
C PRO A 139 -6.19 -2.00 -14.40
N ILE A 140 -6.34 -3.32 -14.39
CA ILE A 140 -6.93 -4.06 -15.50
C ILE A 140 -8.41 -3.72 -15.64
N GLU A 141 -9.16 -3.74 -14.55
CA GLU A 141 -10.56 -3.38 -14.56
C GLU A 141 -10.78 -1.92 -14.97
N MET A 142 -9.93 -1.02 -14.48
CA MET A 142 -9.94 0.37 -14.95
C MET A 142 -9.72 0.47 -16.44
N GLY A 143 -8.73 -0.26 -16.99
CA GLY A 143 -8.48 -0.31 -18.43
C GLY A 143 -9.69 -0.79 -19.22
N HIS A 144 -10.33 -1.87 -18.78
CA HIS A 144 -11.56 -2.38 -19.40
C HIS A 144 -12.69 -1.35 -19.36
N LEU A 145 -12.92 -0.69 -18.23
CA LEU A 145 -13.95 0.33 -18.08
C LEU A 145 -13.67 1.56 -18.95
N MET A 146 -12.41 1.96 -19.10
CA MET A 146 -12.02 3.07 -19.98
C MET A 146 -12.30 2.75 -21.43
N VAL A 147 -11.92 1.55 -21.91
CA VAL A 147 -12.18 1.10 -23.29
C VAL A 147 -13.68 0.98 -23.54
N TYR A 148 -14.42 0.37 -22.62
CA TYR A 148 -15.88 0.24 -22.71
C TYR A 148 -16.57 1.61 -22.79
N SER A 149 -16.19 2.55 -21.90
CA SER A 149 -16.76 3.91 -21.90
C SER A 149 -16.46 4.65 -23.20
N ALA A 150 -15.23 4.53 -23.72
CA ALA A 150 -14.87 5.13 -25.01
C ALA A 150 -15.69 4.54 -26.16
N ALA A 151 -15.86 3.22 -26.21
CA ALA A 151 -16.68 2.56 -27.21
C ALA A 151 -18.15 3.00 -27.12
N CYS A 152 -18.74 3.11 -25.95
CA CYS A 152 -20.08 3.62 -25.73
C CYS A 152 -20.22 5.06 -26.24
N ALA A 153 -19.28 5.93 -25.93
CA ALA A 153 -19.28 7.32 -26.39
C ALA A 153 -19.21 7.43 -27.90
N LEU A 154 -18.37 6.63 -28.57
CA LEU A 154 -18.28 6.57 -30.05
C LEU A 154 -19.57 6.08 -30.71
N LEU A 155 -20.32 5.23 -30.01
CA LEU A 155 -21.63 4.72 -30.48
C LEU A 155 -22.82 5.62 -30.12
N GLY A 156 -22.55 6.81 -29.54
CA GLY A 156 -23.60 7.73 -29.10
C GLY A 156 -24.41 7.22 -27.90
N LYS A 157 -23.91 6.22 -27.16
CA LYS A 157 -24.59 5.69 -26.00
C LYS A 157 -24.25 6.55 -24.73
N PRO A 158 -25.20 6.68 -23.80
CA PRO A 158 -24.93 7.37 -22.54
C PRO A 158 -23.72 6.76 -21.82
N THR A 159 -22.79 7.61 -21.41
CA THR A 159 -21.65 7.21 -20.59
C THR A 159 -21.65 7.98 -19.28
N PRO A 160 -21.30 7.35 -18.15
CA PRO A 160 -21.18 8.07 -16.90
C PRO A 160 -20.06 9.11 -17.00
N LYS A 161 -20.27 10.28 -16.39
CA LYS A 161 -19.26 11.35 -16.36
C LYS A 161 -17.99 10.95 -15.58
N TYR A 162 -18.16 10.10 -14.59
CA TYR A 162 -17.08 9.58 -13.75
C TYR A 162 -17.27 8.08 -13.54
N VAL A 163 -16.19 7.35 -13.69
CA VAL A 163 -16.12 5.92 -13.35
C VAL A 163 -14.97 5.75 -12.37
N SER A 164 -15.25 5.24 -11.19
CA SER A 164 -14.23 4.86 -10.21
C SER A 164 -14.26 3.35 -9.98
N VAL A 165 -13.11 2.79 -9.70
CA VAL A 165 -12.95 1.41 -9.27
C VAL A 165 -12.42 1.44 -7.86
N ASP A 166 -13.11 0.74 -6.96
CA ASP A 166 -12.67 0.65 -5.58
C ASP A 166 -11.37 -0.15 -5.46
N PRO A 167 -10.48 0.29 -4.57
CA PRO A 167 -9.23 -0.42 -4.33
C PRO A 167 -9.50 -1.79 -3.70
N ILE A 168 -8.50 -2.65 -3.77
CA ILE A 168 -8.50 -3.96 -3.15
C ILE A 168 -7.34 -4.08 -2.18
N THR A 169 -7.60 -4.66 -1.02
CA THR A 169 -6.56 -4.96 -0.03
C THR A 169 -6.10 -6.41 -0.19
N LEU A 170 -4.83 -6.57 -0.53
CA LEU A 170 -4.15 -7.85 -0.60
C LEU A 170 -3.42 -8.13 0.71
N ASN A 171 -3.45 -9.37 1.11
CA ASN A 171 -2.67 -9.91 2.20
C ASN A 171 -2.19 -11.33 1.83
N GLN A 172 -1.43 -11.97 2.70
CA GLN A 172 -0.88 -13.30 2.44
C GLN A 172 -1.95 -14.36 2.10
N ARG A 173 -3.19 -14.21 2.60
CA ARG A 173 -4.24 -15.20 2.40
C ARG A 173 -4.91 -15.13 1.03
N ASN A 174 -4.91 -13.95 0.42
CA ASN A 174 -5.65 -13.70 -0.82
C ASN A 174 -4.78 -13.27 -2.01
N VAL A 175 -3.49 -13.02 -1.80
CA VAL A 175 -2.62 -12.47 -2.86
C VAL A 175 -2.48 -13.44 -4.05
N GLU A 176 -2.39 -14.75 -3.83
CA GLU A 176 -2.28 -15.73 -4.91
C GLU A 176 -3.55 -15.77 -5.79
N GLU A 177 -4.71 -15.71 -5.16
CA GLU A 177 -6.01 -15.71 -5.85
C GLU A 177 -6.26 -14.41 -6.61
N LEU A 178 -5.97 -13.28 -5.97
CA LEU A 178 -6.30 -11.96 -6.52
C LEU A 178 -5.23 -11.39 -7.46
N TRP A 179 -3.98 -11.88 -7.38
CA TRP A 179 -2.89 -11.40 -8.24
C TRP A 179 -3.19 -11.49 -9.74
N PRO A 180 -3.72 -12.60 -10.27
CA PRO A 180 -4.04 -12.70 -11.69
C PRO A 180 -5.06 -11.66 -12.15
N LEU A 181 -5.99 -11.24 -11.28
CA LEU A 181 -6.98 -10.20 -11.57
C LEU A 181 -6.37 -8.81 -11.70
N LEU A 182 -5.18 -8.60 -11.12
CA LEU A 182 -4.50 -7.31 -11.10
C LEU A 182 -3.44 -7.18 -12.20
N THR A 183 -2.88 -8.28 -12.70
CA THR A 183 -1.70 -8.27 -13.56
C THR A 183 -1.80 -9.16 -14.79
N GLN A 184 -2.86 -9.97 -14.92
CA GLN A 184 -3.01 -11.04 -15.94
C GLN A 184 -1.82 -12.02 -15.98
N SER A 185 -1.05 -12.11 -14.91
CA SER A 185 0.10 -13.00 -14.78
C SER A 185 -0.01 -13.83 -13.49
N ARG A 186 0.66 -14.99 -13.47
CA ARG A 186 0.79 -15.77 -12.24
C ARG A 186 2.03 -15.34 -11.47
N LEU A 187 1.94 -15.35 -10.15
CA LEU A 187 3.13 -15.26 -9.29
C LEU A 187 3.94 -16.55 -9.47
N LYS A 188 5.23 -16.40 -9.73
CA LYS A 188 6.17 -17.51 -9.85
C LYS A 188 6.86 -17.76 -8.52
#